data_dafbc120ca8674c5ff6efc728abe20d1
#
_entry.id   dafbc120ca8674c5ff6efc728abe20d1
#
_cell.length_a   1.000
_cell.length_b   1.000
_cell.length_c   1.000
_cell.angle_alpha   90.00
_cell.angle_beta   90.00
_cell.angle_gamma   90.00
#
_symmetry.space_group_name_H-M   'P 1'
#
loop_
_entity.id
_entity.type
_entity.pdbx_description
1 polymer ?
#
loop_
_entity_poly.entity_id
_entity_poly.type
_entity_poly.pdbx_seq_one_letter_code
_entity_poly.pdbx_strand_id
1 'polypeptide(L)'
;MSQREIEQKVRDVLRTLEVGETGDTFVPRSTVLGYNLIPIDLCKTPAEKKQVYRANSFMDLYYLSTVVMGKSRFSKNPDKASNLHYQMCLTVMKDGLKEGIEIPRDHFKSTVYSECFPIWRALPFGKREEDFFTSVGYSDLYIEWMQRTHSQDIRILLVSETITNAIKLGSRISNHYENNAFFNHLFPEIMPTSKETWTNESLHQRRTASGRGQGEGTFDLIGVGAALQSRHYNVVV
;
A
#
# COMPACT_ATOMS: atom_id res chain seq x y z
N MET A 1 -25.57 11.04 13.04
CA MET A 1 -25.50 10.82 11.60
C MET A 1 -25.49 9.31 11.41
N SER A 2 -26.38 8.77 10.60
CA SER A 2 -26.38 7.34 10.31
C SER A 2 -25.23 6.99 9.36
N GLN A 3 -24.87 5.72 9.29
CA GLN A 3 -23.83 5.25 8.35
C GLN A 3 -24.18 5.69 6.92
N ARG A 4 -25.49 5.66 6.53
CA ARG A 4 -25.98 6.14 5.23
C ARG A 4 -25.71 7.63 4.99
N GLU A 5 -25.80 8.48 6.02
CA GLU A 5 -25.50 9.92 5.87
C GLU A 5 -23.99 10.18 5.69
N ILE A 6 -23.13 9.35 6.29
CA ILE A 6 -21.68 9.42 6.09
C ILE A 6 -21.33 8.98 4.67
N GLU A 7 -21.87 7.82 4.25
CA GLU A 7 -21.71 7.32 2.89
C GLU A 7 -22.18 8.33 1.86
N GLN A 8 -23.33 8.98 2.10
CA GLN A 8 -23.85 10.00 1.21
C GLN A 8 -22.91 11.23 1.15
N LYS A 9 -22.43 11.72 2.30
CA LYS A 9 -21.48 12.85 2.32
C LYS A 9 -20.15 12.52 1.65
N VAL A 10 -19.65 11.30 1.84
CA VAL A 10 -18.45 10.83 1.14
C VAL A 10 -18.71 10.78 -0.37
N ARG A 11 -19.86 10.25 -0.82
CA ARG A 11 -20.27 10.28 -2.24
C ARG A 11 -20.36 11.69 -2.79
N ASP A 12 -20.93 12.62 -2.03
CA ASP A 12 -21.08 14.01 -2.47
C ASP A 12 -19.72 14.71 -2.59
N VAL A 13 -18.79 14.44 -1.66
CA VAL A 13 -17.40 14.90 -1.76
C VAL A 13 -16.69 14.26 -2.96
N LEU A 14 -16.86 12.97 -3.17
CA LEU A 14 -16.26 12.28 -4.32
C LEU A 14 -16.81 12.79 -5.65
N ARG A 15 -18.14 13.01 -5.74
CA ARG A 15 -18.76 13.60 -6.93
C ARG A 15 -18.25 15.00 -7.25
N THR A 16 -18.03 15.84 -6.25
CA THR A 16 -17.45 17.18 -6.47
C THR A 16 -16.00 17.12 -6.94
N LEU A 17 -15.29 16.04 -6.63
CA LEU A 17 -13.91 15.81 -7.06
C LEU A 17 -13.83 15.12 -8.44
N GLU A 18 -14.87 14.36 -8.83
CA GLU A 18 -14.99 13.67 -10.12
C GLU A 18 -15.46 14.57 -11.26
N VAL A 19 -16.14 15.67 -10.96
CA VAL A 19 -16.57 16.66 -11.97
C VAL A 19 -15.42 17.59 -12.32
N GLY A 20 -14.34 17.05 -12.81
CA GLY A 20 -13.35 17.75 -13.62
C GLY A 20 -13.81 17.70 -15.07
N GLU A 21 -14.00 18.81 -15.64
CA GLU A 21 -14.49 19.37 -16.89
C GLU A 21 -14.48 18.55 -18.21
N THR A 22 -14.28 17.25 -18.21
CA THR A 22 -14.37 16.45 -19.44
C THR A 22 -15.14 15.16 -19.15
N GLY A 23 -16.26 15.00 -19.79
CA GLY A 23 -17.17 13.84 -19.74
C GLY A 23 -16.62 12.54 -20.29
N ASP A 24 -15.33 12.34 -20.27
CA ASP A 24 -14.65 11.14 -20.74
C ASP A 24 -14.06 10.33 -19.59
N THR A 25 -14.48 9.07 -19.59
CA THR A 25 -13.88 7.91 -18.92
C THR A 25 -13.05 8.21 -17.68
N PHE A 26 -13.59 7.81 -16.55
CA PHE A 26 -12.92 7.77 -15.27
C PHE A 26 -11.49 7.22 -15.39
N VAL A 27 -10.54 8.10 -15.46
CA VAL A 27 -9.15 7.76 -15.19
C VAL A 27 -9.00 7.84 -13.68
N PRO A 28 -8.43 6.84 -12.99
CA PRO A 28 -8.19 6.90 -11.55
C PRO A 28 -7.09 7.93 -11.22
N ARG A 29 -7.33 9.20 -11.58
CA ARG A 29 -6.50 10.35 -11.21
C ARG A 29 -6.43 10.53 -9.70
N SER A 30 -7.43 10.04 -9.05
CA SER A 30 -7.61 10.12 -7.61
C SER A 30 -6.47 9.52 -6.83
N THR A 31 -6.07 8.31 -7.14
CA THR A 31 -4.97 7.64 -6.48
C THR A 31 -3.63 8.25 -6.80
N VAL A 32 -3.46 8.63 -8.05
CA VAL A 32 -2.22 9.24 -8.51
C VAL A 32 -1.98 10.60 -7.85
N LEU A 33 -3.00 11.28 -7.36
CA LEU A 33 -2.86 12.66 -6.89
C LEU A 33 -3.18 12.87 -5.41
N GLY A 34 -3.61 11.82 -4.66
CA GLY A 34 -4.00 11.96 -3.25
C GLY A 34 -5.09 13.01 -3.01
N TYR A 35 -5.83 13.40 -4.05
CA TYR A 35 -6.89 14.41 -3.96
C TYR A 35 -8.17 13.87 -3.35
N ASN A 36 -8.33 12.54 -3.36
CA ASN A 36 -9.57 11.89 -2.96
C ASN A 36 -9.39 11.07 -1.69
N LEU A 37 -8.45 11.45 -0.85
CA LEU A 37 -8.41 10.90 0.50
C LEU A 37 -9.72 11.24 1.19
N ILE A 38 -10.34 10.21 1.73
CA ILE A 38 -11.59 10.35 2.47
C ILE A 38 -11.29 11.14 3.74
N PRO A 39 -11.99 12.27 3.99
CA PRO A 39 -11.72 13.09 5.16
C PRO A 39 -12.06 12.36 6.46
N ILE A 40 -11.11 12.26 7.37
CA ILE A 40 -11.27 11.53 8.65
C ILE A 40 -12.13 12.31 9.64
N ASP A 41 -12.14 13.62 9.55
CA ASP A 41 -12.98 14.52 10.36
C ASP A 41 -14.48 14.34 10.12
N LEU A 42 -14.87 13.74 9.00
CA LEU A 42 -16.24 13.32 8.75
C LEU A 42 -16.68 12.10 9.57
N CYS A 43 -15.72 11.33 10.10
CA CYS A 43 -15.99 10.11 10.85
C CYS A 43 -16.30 10.41 12.31
N LYS A 44 -17.41 9.85 12.80
CA LYS A 44 -17.87 10.07 14.19
C LYS A 44 -17.44 8.97 15.14
N THR A 45 -17.31 7.75 14.63
CA THR A 45 -16.99 6.59 15.45
C THR A 45 -15.56 6.09 15.21
N PRO A 46 -14.94 5.42 16.20
CA PRO A 46 -13.63 4.78 15.99
C PRO A 46 -13.63 3.74 14.87
N ALA A 47 -14.75 3.04 14.66
CA ALA A 47 -14.90 2.04 13.60
C ALA A 47 -14.86 2.70 12.21
N GLU A 48 -15.59 3.80 12.02
CA GLU A 48 -15.56 4.58 10.78
C GLU A 48 -14.17 5.14 10.51
N LYS A 49 -13.52 5.71 11.53
CA LYS A 49 -12.15 6.21 11.39
C LYS A 49 -11.20 5.12 10.95
N LYS A 50 -11.29 3.93 11.57
CA LYS A 50 -10.48 2.78 11.20
C LYS A 50 -10.68 2.41 9.72
N GLN A 51 -11.94 2.37 9.26
CA GLN A 51 -12.27 2.04 7.88
C GLN A 51 -11.72 3.06 6.90
N VAL A 52 -11.82 4.36 7.21
CA VAL A 52 -11.28 5.44 6.39
C VAL A 52 -9.74 5.44 6.38
N TYR A 53 -9.08 5.21 7.52
CA TYR A 53 -7.62 5.03 7.56
C TYR A 53 -7.17 3.89 6.66
N ARG A 54 -7.88 2.76 6.69
CA ARG A 54 -7.60 1.63 5.80
C ARG A 54 -7.79 2.01 4.33
N ALA A 55 -8.95 2.57 3.98
CA ALA A 55 -9.26 2.97 2.60
C ALA A 55 -8.20 3.93 2.05
N ASN A 56 -7.87 4.98 2.79
CA ASN A 56 -6.83 5.93 2.39
C ASN A 56 -5.45 5.28 2.23
N SER A 57 -5.15 4.25 3.03
CA SER A 57 -3.90 3.49 2.90
C SER A 57 -3.80 2.69 1.61
N PHE A 58 -4.91 2.13 1.13
CA PHE A 58 -4.96 1.48 -0.19
C PHE A 58 -4.80 2.49 -1.33
N MET A 59 -5.44 3.64 -1.18
CA MET A 59 -5.52 4.66 -2.22
C MET A 59 -4.21 5.41 -2.44
N ASP A 60 -3.39 5.59 -1.40
CA ASP A 60 -2.26 6.49 -1.45
C ASP A 60 -1.07 5.97 -0.62
N LEU A 61 0.00 5.61 -1.34
CA LEU A 61 1.27 5.15 -0.74
C LEU A 61 1.91 6.22 0.16
N TYR A 62 1.82 7.51 -0.22
CA TYR A 62 2.36 8.59 0.60
C TYR A 62 1.58 8.73 1.91
N TYR A 63 0.24 8.58 1.85
CA TYR A 63 -0.59 8.55 3.05
C TYR A 63 -0.23 7.37 3.97
N LEU A 64 -0.16 6.15 3.42
CA LEU A 64 0.28 4.98 4.18
C LEU A 64 1.63 5.25 4.85
N SER A 65 2.60 5.77 4.09
CA SER A 65 3.96 6.01 4.57
C SER A 65 4.00 7.05 5.70
N THR A 66 3.31 8.17 5.54
CA THR A 66 3.41 9.30 6.48
C THR A 66 2.49 9.17 7.68
N VAL A 67 1.26 8.71 7.48
CA VAL A 67 0.23 8.66 8.53
C VAL A 67 0.29 7.33 9.28
N VAL A 68 0.36 6.21 8.56
CA VAL A 68 0.26 4.88 9.18
C VAL A 68 1.63 4.33 9.56
N MET A 69 2.61 4.44 8.68
CA MET A 69 3.97 3.96 8.94
C MET A 69 4.84 4.97 9.69
N GLY A 70 4.36 6.20 9.87
CA GLY A 70 5.03 7.22 10.68
C GLY A 70 6.33 7.77 10.09
N LYS A 71 6.47 7.85 8.75
CA LYS A 71 7.66 8.40 8.08
C LYS A 71 7.68 9.94 8.19
N SER A 72 7.93 10.45 9.38
CA SER A 72 7.88 11.87 9.74
C SER A 72 8.89 12.75 9.00
N ARG A 73 9.96 12.14 8.45
CA ARG A 73 11.02 12.84 7.68
C ARG A 73 10.67 13.05 6.22
N PHE A 74 9.57 12.49 5.72
CA PHE A 74 9.11 12.81 4.38
C PHE A 74 8.72 14.28 4.30
N SER A 75 8.96 14.89 3.14
CA SER A 75 8.58 16.27 2.91
C SER A 75 7.10 16.48 3.23
N LYS A 76 6.80 17.52 3.99
CA LYS A 76 5.43 17.95 4.32
C LYS A 76 4.98 19.13 3.47
N ASN A 77 5.69 19.41 2.36
CA ASN A 77 5.31 20.47 1.46
C ASN A 77 3.86 20.25 1.00
N PRO A 78 2.94 21.20 1.26
CA PRO A 78 1.56 21.09 0.81
C PRO A 78 1.43 21.15 -0.71
N ASP A 79 2.35 21.80 -1.38
CA ASP A 79 2.46 21.72 -2.83
C ASP A 79 2.98 20.34 -3.24
N LYS A 80 2.03 19.50 -3.65
CA LYS A 80 2.32 18.13 -4.05
C LYS A 80 3.25 18.02 -5.25
N ALA A 81 3.21 18.98 -6.17
CA ALA A 81 4.09 19.01 -7.33
C ALA A 81 5.57 19.17 -6.92
N SER A 82 5.82 19.95 -5.87
CA SER A 82 7.16 20.19 -5.31
C SER A 82 7.54 19.23 -4.20
N ASN A 83 6.66 18.30 -3.80
CA ASN A 83 6.94 17.33 -2.77
C ASN A 83 7.62 16.08 -3.36
N LEU A 84 8.93 16.00 -3.25
CA LEU A 84 9.72 14.91 -3.81
C LEU A 84 9.23 13.53 -3.37
N HIS A 85 8.96 13.32 -2.07
CA HIS A 85 8.54 12.00 -1.58
C HIS A 85 7.15 11.63 -2.07
N TYR A 86 6.26 12.61 -2.23
CA TYR A 86 4.96 12.40 -2.83
C TYR A 86 5.12 11.98 -4.30
N GLN A 87 5.95 12.68 -5.08
CA GLN A 87 6.22 12.32 -6.47
C GLN A 87 6.86 10.93 -6.61
N MET A 88 7.77 10.57 -5.69
CA MET A 88 8.34 9.23 -5.63
C MET A 88 7.26 8.15 -5.41
N CYS A 89 6.33 8.38 -4.48
CA CYS A 89 5.21 7.48 -4.24
C CYS A 89 4.31 7.36 -5.48
N LEU A 90 3.97 8.48 -6.12
CA LEU A 90 3.16 8.48 -7.35
C LEU A 90 3.81 7.67 -8.48
N THR A 91 5.13 7.79 -8.62
CA THR A 91 5.85 7.10 -9.70
C THR A 91 5.66 5.59 -9.61
N VAL A 92 5.77 4.98 -8.41
CA VAL A 92 5.64 3.53 -8.25
C VAL A 92 4.19 3.03 -8.16
N MET A 93 3.23 3.92 -7.93
CA MET A 93 1.81 3.57 -7.95
C MET A 93 1.25 3.40 -9.37
N LYS A 94 1.96 3.87 -10.39
CA LYS A 94 1.55 3.71 -11.78
C LYS A 94 1.64 2.25 -12.21
N ASP A 95 0.63 1.79 -12.94
CA ASP A 95 0.63 0.45 -13.52
C ASP A 95 1.76 0.27 -14.54
N GLY A 96 2.34 -0.93 -14.53
CA GLY A 96 3.28 -1.35 -15.57
C GLY A 96 4.67 -0.71 -15.49
N LEU A 97 5.05 -0.16 -14.35
CA LEU A 97 6.38 0.44 -14.19
C LEU A 97 7.49 -0.59 -14.40
N LYS A 98 8.25 -0.44 -15.45
CA LYS A 98 9.48 -1.20 -15.78
C LYS A 98 10.67 -0.26 -15.94
N GLU A 99 10.66 0.85 -15.26
CA GLU A 99 11.63 1.93 -15.40
C GLU A 99 12.64 1.90 -14.27
N GLY A 100 13.88 2.19 -14.60
CA GLY A 100 14.90 2.50 -13.60
C GLY A 100 14.66 3.89 -13.04
N ILE A 101 14.70 4.02 -11.71
CA ILE A 101 14.51 5.30 -11.04
C ILE A 101 15.84 5.72 -10.41
N GLU A 102 16.41 6.82 -10.91
CA GLU A 102 17.61 7.41 -10.36
C GLU A 102 17.27 8.62 -9.48
N ILE A 103 17.63 8.54 -8.21
CA ILE A 103 17.45 9.62 -7.24
C ILE A 103 18.75 9.76 -6.47
N PRO A 104 19.21 10.99 -6.18
CA PRO A 104 20.41 11.24 -5.37
C PRO A 104 20.38 10.50 -4.03
N ARG A 105 21.54 10.32 -3.40
CA ARG A 105 21.61 9.75 -2.05
C ARG A 105 20.87 10.65 -1.05
N ASP A 106 20.50 10.08 0.10
CA ASP A 106 19.88 10.77 1.23
C ASP A 106 18.46 11.33 1.02
N HIS A 107 17.79 10.92 -0.09
CA HIS A 107 16.40 11.28 -0.38
C HIS A 107 15.40 10.16 -0.04
N PHE A 108 15.72 9.30 0.91
CA PHE A 108 14.83 8.22 1.39
C PHE A 108 14.31 7.25 0.30
N LYS A 109 15.00 7.13 -0.84
CA LYS A 109 14.57 6.25 -1.93
C LYS A 109 14.35 4.81 -1.47
N SER A 110 15.27 4.24 -0.70
CA SER A 110 15.11 2.87 -0.17
C SER A 110 13.94 2.78 0.81
N THR A 111 13.62 3.86 1.53
CA THR A 111 12.43 3.89 2.39
C THR A 111 11.16 3.86 1.57
N VAL A 112 11.08 4.63 0.49
CA VAL A 112 9.88 4.60 -0.37
C VAL A 112 9.79 3.28 -1.14
N TYR A 113 10.84 2.91 -1.88
CA TYR A 113 10.77 1.83 -2.87
C TYR A 113 10.98 0.43 -2.26
N SER A 114 11.87 0.29 -1.28
CA SER A 114 12.21 -1.03 -0.72
C SER A 114 11.58 -1.31 0.66
N GLU A 115 10.82 -0.37 1.22
CA GLU A 115 10.13 -0.55 2.50
C GLU A 115 8.63 -0.22 2.36
N CYS A 116 8.26 1.04 2.05
CA CYS A 116 6.86 1.45 2.03
C CYS A 116 6.08 0.84 0.85
N PHE A 117 6.64 0.86 -0.35
CA PHE A 117 5.97 0.32 -1.54
C PHE A 117 5.70 -1.19 -1.46
N PRO A 118 6.65 -2.05 -1.06
CA PRO A 118 6.36 -3.47 -0.87
C PRO A 118 5.25 -3.72 0.14
N ILE A 119 5.24 -3.01 1.27
CA ILE A 119 4.16 -3.11 2.27
C ILE A 119 2.83 -2.67 1.68
N TRP A 120 2.81 -1.57 0.94
CA TRP A 120 1.61 -1.07 0.27
C TRP A 120 1.04 -2.09 -0.71
N ARG A 121 1.90 -2.69 -1.54
CA ARG A 121 1.50 -3.75 -2.48
C ARG A 121 0.94 -4.98 -1.76
N ALA A 122 1.42 -5.28 -0.57
CA ALA A 122 1.00 -6.42 0.24
C ALA A 122 -0.24 -6.17 1.11
N LEU A 123 -0.88 -5.00 1.03
CA LEU A 123 -2.13 -4.74 1.74
C LEU A 123 -3.25 -5.67 1.25
N PRO A 124 -4.09 -6.20 2.16
CA PRO A 124 -5.06 -7.25 1.83
C PRO A 124 -6.36 -6.65 1.30
N PHE A 125 -6.43 -6.33 0.01
CA PHE A 125 -7.68 -5.89 -0.61
C PHE A 125 -8.61 -7.11 -0.78
N GLY A 126 -9.76 -7.07 -0.15
CA GLY A 126 -10.74 -8.15 -0.18
C GLY A 126 -12.16 -7.63 -0.28
N LYS A 127 -13.13 -8.54 -0.10
CA LYS A 127 -14.57 -8.23 -0.23
C LYS A 127 -15.03 -7.06 0.65
N ARG A 128 -14.49 -6.94 1.86
CA ARG A 128 -14.82 -5.84 2.77
C ARG A 128 -14.41 -4.48 2.18
N GLU A 129 -13.23 -4.39 1.60
CA GLU A 129 -12.74 -3.17 0.96
C GLU A 129 -13.53 -2.87 -0.30
N GLU A 130 -13.78 -3.88 -1.14
CA GLU A 130 -14.62 -3.77 -2.33
C GLU A 130 -16.01 -3.22 -1.97
N ASP A 131 -16.70 -3.82 -0.99
CA ASP A 131 -18.02 -3.36 -0.54
C ASP A 131 -17.99 -1.91 -0.05
N PHE A 132 -16.92 -1.53 0.67
CA PHE A 132 -16.75 -0.17 1.14
C PHE A 132 -16.57 0.81 -0.04
N PHE A 133 -15.64 0.54 -0.95
CA PHE A 133 -15.39 1.43 -2.10
C PHE A 133 -16.62 1.53 -3.00
N THR A 134 -17.33 0.42 -3.22
CA THR A 134 -18.62 0.41 -3.95
C THR A 134 -19.66 1.29 -3.23
N SER A 135 -19.80 1.16 -1.92
CA SER A 135 -20.78 1.90 -1.13
C SER A 135 -20.57 3.40 -1.16
N VAL A 136 -19.31 3.84 -1.24
CA VAL A 136 -18.95 5.26 -1.34
C VAL A 136 -18.90 5.78 -2.77
N GLY A 137 -19.15 4.92 -3.78
CA GLY A 137 -19.37 5.32 -5.16
C GLY A 137 -18.15 5.25 -6.08
N TYR A 138 -17.09 4.53 -5.70
CA TYR A 138 -15.97 4.28 -6.61
C TYR A 138 -16.39 3.38 -7.77
N SER A 139 -15.84 3.63 -8.96
CA SER A 139 -16.15 2.85 -10.16
C SER A 139 -15.58 1.43 -10.10
N ASP A 140 -16.21 0.51 -10.86
CA ASP A 140 -15.74 -0.86 -10.99
C ASP A 140 -14.31 -0.93 -11.53
N LEU A 141 -13.94 -0.06 -12.48
CA LEU A 141 -12.58 0.03 -13.00
C LEU A 141 -11.54 0.38 -11.92
N TYR A 142 -11.92 1.24 -10.97
CA TYR A 142 -11.07 1.58 -9.85
C TYR A 142 -10.91 0.40 -8.89
N ILE A 143 -12.01 -0.30 -8.61
CA ILE A 143 -12.02 -1.49 -7.75
C ILE A 143 -11.18 -2.60 -8.38
N GLU A 144 -11.31 -2.85 -9.68
CA GLU A 144 -10.47 -3.80 -10.41
C GLU A 144 -8.99 -3.44 -10.36
N TRP A 145 -8.66 -2.15 -10.49
CA TRP A 145 -7.29 -1.69 -10.34
C TRP A 145 -6.76 -1.97 -8.93
N MET A 146 -7.55 -1.72 -7.87
CA MET A 146 -7.21 -2.03 -6.49
C MET A 146 -6.98 -3.52 -6.27
N GLN A 147 -7.86 -4.38 -6.80
CA GLN A 147 -7.72 -5.83 -6.71
C GLN A 147 -6.44 -6.35 -7.36
N ARG A 148 -6.06 -5.80 -8.53
CA ARG A 148 -4.81 -6.14 -9.20
C ARG A 148 -3.58 -5.60 -8.46
N THR A 149 -3.70 -4.42 -7.90
CA THR A 149 -2.60 -3.75 -7.17
C THR A 149 -2.32 -4.42 -5.83
N HIS A 150 -3.36 -4.85 -5.11
CA HIS A 150 -3.29 -5.36 -3.74
C HIS A 150 -3.76 -6.83 -3.67
N SER A 151 -3.17 -7.69 -4.46
CA SER A 151 -3.51 -9.11 -4.45
C SER A 151 -3.14 -9.77 -3.12
N GLN A 152 -4.06 -10.57 -2.57
CA GLN A 152 -3.82 -11.34 -1.35
C GLN A 152 -2.71 -12.39 -1.50
N ASP A 153 -2.47 -12.85 -2.73
CA ASP A 153 -1.43 -13.83 -3.05
C ASP A 153 -0.15 -13.19 -3.61
N ILE A 154 0.06 -11.91 -3.33
CA ILE A 154 1.22 -11.19 -3.84
C ILE A 154 2.52 -11.77 -3.31
N ARG A 155 3.50 -11.87 -4.20
CA ARG A 155 4.87 -12.29 -3.89
C ARG A 155 5.82 -11.20 -4.34
N ILE A 156 6.65 -10.75 -3.43
CA ILE A 156 7.54 -9.61 -3.63
C ILE A 156 8.96 -10.08 -3.41
N LEU A 157 9.81 -9.87 -4.40
CA LEU A 157 11.24 -10.13 -4.31
C LEU A 157 11.98 -8.82 -4.05
N LEU A 158 12.72 -8.77 -2.96
CA LEU A 158 13.62 -7.67 -2.64
C LEU A 158 15.04 -8.09 -2.99
N VAL A 159 15.62 -7.40 -3.96
CA VAL A 159 16.99 -7.67 -4.46
C VAL A 159 17.92 -6.57 -3.98
N SER A 160 19.05 -6.95 -3.45
CA SER A 160 20.12 -6.02 -3.11
C SER A 160 21.48 -6.56 -3.58
N GLU A 161 22.50 -5.70 -3.63
CA GLU A 161 23.86 -6.10 -3.97
C GLU A 161 24.33 -7.29 -3.15
N THR A 162 23.99 -7.32 -1.86
CA THR A 162 24.33 -8.42 -0.95
C THR A 162 23.10 -8.88 -0.19
N ILE A 163 23.09 -10.16 0.20
CA ILE A 163 22.05 -10.72 1.06
C ILE A 163 21.95 -9.97 2.41
N THR A 164 23.06 -9.53 2.96
CA THR A 164 23.09 -8.74 4.20
C THR A 164 22.32 -7.43 4.07
N ASN A 165 22.42 -6.76 2.92
CA ASN A 165 21.68 -5.53 2.67
C ASN A 165 20.19 -5.83 2.43
N ALA A 166 19.86 -6.92 1.73
CA ALA A 166 18.48 -7.38 1.57
C ALA A 166 17.83 -7.68 2.93
N ILE A 167 18.54 -8.39 3.82
CA ILE A 167 18.06 -8.69 5.19
C ILE A 167 17.79 -7.40 5.99
N LYS A 168 18.63 -6.36 5.88
CA LYS A 168 18.37 -5.06 6.52
C LYS A 168 17.08 -4.41 6.02
N LEU A 169 16.78 -4.54 4.72
CA LEU A 169 15.51 -4.05 4.15
C LEU A 169 14.33 -4.87 4.69
N GLY A 170 14.45 -6.18 4.69
CA GLY A 170 13.44 -7.08 5.28
C GLY A 170 13.17 -6.77 6.76
N SER A 171 14.21 -6.49 7.54
CA SER A 171 14.07 -6.12 8.95
C SER A 171 13.29 -4.81 9.16
N ARG A 172 13.35 -3.88 8.23
CA ARG A 172 12.53 -2.65 8.28
C ARG A 172 11.05 -2.97 8.00
N ILE A 173 10.80 -3.86 7.05
CA ILE A 173 9.45 -4.35 6.76
C ILE A 173 8.89 -5.09 7.97
N SER A 174 9.62 -6.07 8.51
CA SER A 174 9.15 -6.87 9.66
C SER A 174 8.85 -6.00 10.87
N ASN A 175 9.63 -4.95 11.09
CA ASN A 175 9.40 -4.03 12.20
C ASN A 175 8.02 -3.36 12.15
N HIS A 176 7.46 -3.10 10.97
CA HIS A 176 6.09 -2.56 10.87
C HIS A 176 5.04 -3.60 11.28
N TYR A 177 5.23 -4.86 10.93
CA TYR A 177 4.33 -5.95 11.35
C TYR A 177 4.45 -6.30 12.82
N GLU A 178 5.64 -6.17 13.41
CA GLU A 178 5.88 -6.54 14.80
C GLU A 178 5.60 -5.39 15.79
N ASN A 179 5.98 -4.17 15.43
CA ASN A 179 6.10 -3.06 16.38
C ASN A 179 5.25 -1.83 16.05
N ASN A 180 4.67 -1.72 14.85
CA ASN A 180 3.81 -0.59 14.52
C ASN A 180 2.36 -0.88 14.99
N ALA A 181 2.03 -0.46 16.20
CA ALA A 181 0.72 -0.69 16.78
C ALA A 181 -0.43 -0.12 15.93
N PHE A 182 -0.23 1.01 15.24
CA PHE A 182 -1.26 1.61 14.41
C PHE A 182 -1.49 0.80 13.14
N PHE A 183 -0.41 0.38 12.47
CA PHE A 183 -0.51 -0.52 11.31
C PHE A 183 -1.19 -1.84 11.70
N ASN A 184 -0.78 -2.43 12.81
CA ASN A 184 -1.35 -3.69 13.32
C ASN A 184 -2.83 -3.55 13.70
N HIS A 185 -3.22 -2.40 14.27
CA HIS A 185 -4.63 -2.10 14.54
C HIS A 185 -5.45 -2.00 13.26
N LEU A 186 -4.90 -1.39 12.20
CA LEU A 186 -5.60 -1.24 10.93
C LEU A 186 -5.73 -2.57 10.18
N PHE A 187 -4.68 -3.39 10.16
CA PHE A 187 -4.55 -4.59 9.33
C PHE A 187 -4.26 -5.87 10.15
N PRO A 188 -5.07 -6.21 11.16
CA PRO A 188 -4.78 -7.34 12.03
C PRO A 188 -4.83 -8.68 11.29
N GLU A 189 -5.53 -8.76 10.17
CA GLU A 189 -5.70 -9.97 9.38
C GLU A 189 -4.42 -10.45 8.68
N ILE A 190 -3.46 -9.57 8.46
CA ILE A 190 -2.18 -9.92 7.81
C ILE A 190 -1.03 -10.09 8.79
N MET A 191 -1.29 -9.89 10.07
CA MET A 191 -0.25 -10.07 11.07
C MET A 191 0.15 -11.55 11.17
N PRO A 192 1.45 -11.85 11.25
CA PRO A 192 1.92 -13.23 11.39
C PRO A 192 1.37 -13.85 12.66
N THR A 193 0.93 -15.10 12.59
CA THR A 193 0.37 -15.84 13.73
C THR A 193 1.46 -16.44 14.62
N SER A 194 2.65 -16.63 14.09
CA SER A 194 3.82 -17.08 14.85
C SER A 194 5.09 -16.46 14.28
N LYS A 195 6.10 -16.26 15.12
CA LYS A 195 7.43 -15.79 14.67
C LYS A 195 8.17 -16.84 13.84
N GLU A 196 7.75 -18.09 13.89
CA GLU A 196 8.35 -19.20 13.14
C GLU A 196 8.18 -19.08 11.63
N THR A 197 7.20 -18.32 11.17
CA THR A 197 6.97 -18.04 9.75
C THR A 197 7.89 -16.97 9.17
N TRP A 198 8.69 -16.31 9.99
CA TRP A 198 9.58 -15.23 9.59
C TRP A 198 11.04 -15.68 9.74
N THR A 199 11.71 -15.83 8.63
CA THR A 199 13.15 -16.07 8.58
C THR A 199 13.88 -14.79 8.19
N ASN A 200 15.21 -14.82 8.25
CA ASN A 200 16.03 -13.69 7.79
C ASN A 200 15.91 -13.43 6.27
N GLU A 201 15.44 -14.41 5.51
CA GLU A 201 15.41 -14.37 4.04
C GLU A 201 13.99 -14.43 3.47
N SER A 202 12.99 -14.73 4.28
CA SER A 202 11.60 -14.84 3.82
C SER A 202 10.63 -14.43 4.91
N LEU A 203 9.75 -13.48 4.58
CA LEU A 203 8.75 -12.96 5.48
C LEU A 203 7.36 -13.37 5.00
N HIS A 204 6.58 -13.98 5.89
CA HIS A 204 5.25 -14.51 5.57
C HIS A 204 4.16 -13.70 6.26
N GLN A 205 3.41 -12.96 5.47
CA GLN A 205 2.18 -12.35 5.92
C GLN A 205 1.08 -13.43 6.05
N ARG A 206 0.21 -13.32 7.07
CA ARG A 206 -0.95 -14.18 7.17
C ARG A 206 -1.84 -14.01 5.95
N ARG A 207 -2.17 -15.11 5.28
CA ARG A 207 -3.09 -15.14 4.13
C ARG A 207 -4.45 -15.64 4.59
N THR A 208 -5.49 -14.95 4.16
CA THR A 208 -6.89 -15.33 4.45
C THR A 208 -7.46 -16.29 3.42
N ALA A 209 -6.85 -16.40 2.25
CA ALA A 209 -7.28 -17.31 1.19
C ALA A 209 -6.62 -18.67 1.32
N SER A 210 -7.47 -19.68 1.22
CA SER A 210 -7.18 -21.11 1.23
C SER A 210 -5.80 -21.52 0.70
N GLY A 211 -4.88 -21.85 1.59
CA GLY A 211 -3.97 -22.98 1.47
C GLY A 211 -3.05 -23.15 0.26
N ARG A 212 -2.98 -22.21 -0.66
CA ARG A 212 -2.08 -22.30 -1.82
C ARG A 212 -0.77 -21.59 -1.50
N GLY A 213 0.31 -22.36 -1.44
CA GLY A 213 1.66 -21.84 -1.28
C GLY A 213 2.23 -22.01 0.12
N GLN A 214 2.05 -23.17 0.73
CA GLN A 214 2.89 -23.56 1.85
C GLN A 214 4.35 -23.55 1.37
N GLY A 215 5.15 -22.63 1.90
CA GLY A 215 6.59 -22.55 1.64
C GLY A 215 7.08 -21.33 0.86
N GLU A 216 6.19 -20.48 0.32
CA GLU A 216 6.63 -19.25 -0.36
C GLU A 216 6.24 -18.01 0.44
N GLY A 217 7.22 -17.14 0.71
CA GLY A 217 7.04 -15.89 1.45
C GLY A 217 6.22 -14.86 0.71
N THR A 218 5.64 -13.93 1.44
CA THR A 218 5.12 -12.68 0.87
C THR A 218 6.28 -11.81 0.40
N PHE A 219 7.36 -11.78 1.16
CA PHE A 219 8.60 -11.08 0.82
C PHE A 219 9.75 -12.07 0.88
N ASP A 220 10.44 -12.25 -0.22
CA ASP A 220 11.69 -12.98 -0.29
C ASP A 220 12.87 -12.02 -0.51
N LEU A 221 13.99 -12.28 0.14
CA LEU A 221 15.15 -11.42 0.19
C LEU A 221 16.33 -12.12 -0.43
N ILE A 222 16.96 -11.51 -1.42
CA ILE A 222 18.15 -12.10 -2.07
C ILE A 222 19.25 -11.07 -2.32
N GLY A 223 20.48 -11.57 -2.37
CA GLY A 223 21.63 -10.85 -2.94
C GLY A 223 21.75 -11.10 -4.44
N VAL A 224 22.33 -10.16 -5.18
CA VAL A 224 22.67 -10.36 -6.59
C VAL A 224 23.58 -11.57 -6.74
N GLY A 225 23.29 -12.44 -7.73
CA GLY A 225 24.01 -13.69 -7.97
C GLY A 225 23.46 -14.91 -7.24
N ALA A 226 22.47 -14.76 -6.36
CA ALA A 226 21.77 -15.89 -5.78
C ALA A 226 20.89 -16.60 -6.83
N ALA A 227 20.83 -17.94 -6.75
CA ALA A 227 19.97 -18.71 -7.63
C ALA A 227 18.49 -18.51 -7.28
N LEU A 228 17.73 -18.01 -8.23
CA LEU A 228 16.27 -17.97 -8.15
C LEU A 228 15.73 -19.31 -8.65
N GLN A 229 15.41 -20.22 -7.74
CA GLN A 229 14.80 -21.49 -8.10
C GLN A 229 13.29 -21.32 -8.29
N SER A 230 12.80 -21.50 -9.52
CA SER A 230 11.39 -21.76 -9.90
C SER A 230 10.29 -20.99 -9.15
N ARG A 231 10.57 -19.78 -8.66
CA ARG A 231 9.61 -18.95 -7.94
C ARG A 231 9.04 -17.89 -8.85
N HIS A 232 7.75 -17.65 -8.73
CA HIS A 232 7.06 -16.60 -9.48
C HIS A 232 6.81 -15.39 -8.58
N TYR A 233 7.31 -14.23 -8.98
CA TYR A 233 7.11 -12.99 -8.24
C TYR A 233 6.22 -12.03 -9.03
N ASN A 234 5.32 -11.36 -8.33
CA ASN A 234 4.47 -10.31 -8.89
C ASN A 234 5.20 -8.96 -8.92
N VAL A 235 6.11 -8.75 -7.97
CA VAL A 235 6.86 -7.51 -7.82
C VAL A 235 8.33 -7.85 -7.54
N VAL A 236 9.22 -7.12 -8.19
CA VAL A 236 10.68 -7.17 -7.94
C VAL A 236 11.14 -5.74 -7.63
N VAL A 237 11.85 -5.55 -6.52
CA VAL A 237 12.37 -4.28 -6.05
C VAL A 237 13.87 -4.36 -5.78
#